data_976f4a07a8c99d758dde9bd24ef50efd
#
_entry.id   976f4a07a8c99d758dde9bd24ef50efd
#
_cell.length_a   1.000
_cell.length_b   1.000
_cell.length_c   1.000
_cell.angle_alpha   90.00
_cell.angle_beta   90.00
_cell.angle_gamma   90.00
#
_symmetry.space_group_name_H-M   'P 1'
#
loop_
_entity.id
_entity.type
_entity.pdbx_description
1 polymer ?
#
loop_
_entity_poly.entity_id
_entity_poly.type
_entity_poly.pdbx_seq_one_letter_code
_entity_poly.pdbx_strand_id
1 'polypeptide(L)'
;MITDTGAAGFVDRLYRELKFMAVGFELKPDQRINESELSERLGASRTPLREALNRLVAEGLLVYRPRKGFFCRPLQPDLIFDLYEARLAVEKETVRLACARASAKDVEQLRASLEGVRPGKARHEVKDLVDFDETFHLGLAQLSGNMELGRMLESIQARIRFVRWIDMENRRQVTFGEHLAIVDAILERNVGKVTALITSHVERRAEQIATVVREGYSRIYIPQLTA
;
A
#
# COMPACT_ATOMS: atom_id res chain seq x y z
N MET A 1 3.04 5.89 39.92
CA MET A 1 2.13 5.51 38.82
C MET A 1 2.73 5.93 37.50
N ILE A 2 3.77 5.25 37.02
CA ILE A 2 4.42 5.48 35.70
C ILE A 2 4.91 4.10 35.24
N THR A 3 4.02 3.29 34.66
CA THR A 3 4.41 1.95 34.14
C THR A 3 3.67 1.52 32.89
N ASP A 4 2.77 2.33 32.33
CA ASP A 4 1.95 1.89 31.17
C ASP A 4 2.45 2.42 29.81
N THR A 5 3.22 3.49 29.77
CA THR A 5 3.78 4.05 28.52
C THR A 5 4.91 3.23 27.92
N GLY A 6 5.62 2.43 28.71
CA GLY A 6 6.72 1.58 28.24
C GLY A 6 6.23 0.34 27.50
N ALA A 7 5.21 -0.35 27.99
CA ALA A 7 4.71 -1.59 27.39
C ALA A 7 3.92 -1.31 26.10
N ALA A 8 3.03 -0.32 26.10
CA ALA A 8 2.29 0.10 24.92
C ALA A 8 3.24 0.58 23.80
N GLY A 9 4.24 1.40 24.13
CA GLY A 9 5.24 1.86 23.16
C GLY A 9 6.08 0.72 22.59
N PHE A 10 6.31 -0.36 23.37
CA PHE A 10 7.04 -1.54 22.91
C PHE A 10 6.19 -2.36 21.93
N VAL A 11 4.90 -2.58 22.21
CA VAL A 11 3.97 -3.26 21.29
C VAL A 11 3.84 -2.48 19.99
N ASP A 12 3.73 -1.15 20.06
CA ASP A 12 3.64 -0.30 18.86
C ASP A 12 4.92 -0.35 18.01
N ARG A 13 6.09 -0.49 18.64
CA ARG A 13 7.35 -0.72 17.90
C ARG A 13 7.33 -2.07 17.20
N LEU A 14 6.99 -3.14 17.92
CA LEU A 14 6.87 -4.49 17.35
C LEU A 14 5.88 -4.53 16.19
N TYR A 15 4.71 -3.92 16.37
CA TYR A 15 3.72 -3.83 15.32
C TYR A 15 4.26 -3.14 14.06
N ARG A 16 4.95 -2.00 14.20
CA ARG A 16 5.54 -1.29 13.04
C ARG A 16 6.60 -2.12 12.33
N GLU A 17 7.45 -2.80 13.08
CA GLU A 17 8.51 -3.66 12.57
C GLU A 17 7.94 -4.87 11.82
N LEU A 18 6.97 -5.56 12.41
CA LEU A 18 6.27 -6.68 11.79
C LEU A 18 5.44 -6.24 10.56
N LYS A 19 4.81 -5.07 10.61
CA LYS A 19 4.11 -4.48 9.46
C LYS A 19 5.09 -4.23 8.32
N PHE A 20 6.25 -3.63 8.60
CA PHE A 20 7.29 -3.40 7.62
C PHE A 20 7.76 -4.72 6.98
N MET A 21 8.01 -5.77 7.80
CA MET A 21 8.40 -7.10 7.31
C MET A 21 7.32 -7.74 6.41
N ALA A 22 6.04 -7.62 6.79
CA ALA A 22 4.92 -8.17 6.02
C ALA A 22 4.70 -7.43 4.69
N VAL A 23 4.77 -6.10 4.72
CA VAL A 23 4.57 -5.24 3.54
C VAL A 23 5.80 -5.25 2.62
N GLY A 24 7.00 -5.43 3.19
CA GLY A 24 8.29 -5.51 2.47
C GLY A 24 8.67 -6.90 1.97
N PHE A 25 7.80 -7.91 2.12
CA PHE A 25 7.98 -9.33 1.69
C PHE A 25 9.12 -10.09 2.36
N GLU A 26 9.60 -9.60 3.47
CA GLU A 26 10.46 -10.39 4.33
C GLU A 26 9.69 -11.60 4.91
N LEU A 27 8.40 -11.39 5.19
CA LEU A 27 7.44 -12.46 5.45
C LEU A 27 6.71 -12.78 4.14
N LYS A 28 6.97 -13.95 3.57
CA LYS A 28 6.42 -14.33 2.25
C LYS A 28 4.92 -14.67 2.33
N PRO A 29 4.14 -14.40 1.27
CA PRO A 29 2.74 -14.83 1.21
C PRO A 29 2.57 -16.32 1.54
N ASP A 30 1.50 -16.68 2.24
CA ASP A 30 1.22 -18.03 2.77
C ASP A 30 2.27 -18.60 3.75
N GLN A 31 3.35 -17.90 4.03
CA GLN A 31 4.36 -18.35 4.96
C GLN A 31 3.79 -18.40 6.38
N ARG A 32 4.03 -19.52 7.07
CA ARG A 32 3.75 -19.63 8.50
C ARG A 32 4.74 -18.77 9.29
N ILE A 33 4.22 -17.98 10.20
CA ILE A 33 5.01 -17.15 11.10
C ILE A 33 5.61 -18.02 12.20
N ASN A 34 6.92 -18.05 12.31
CA ASN A 34 7.63 -18.67 13.42
C ASN A 34 7.70 -17.71 14.60
N GLU A 35 6.75 -17.81 15.53
CA GLU A 35 6.66 -16.93 16.69
C GLU A 35 7.93 -16.99 17.57
N SER A 36 8.59 -18.14 17.67
CA SER A 36 9.81 -18.30 18.50
C SER A 36 11.00 -17.57 17.88
N GLU A 37 11.21 -17.74 16.58
CA GLU A 37 12.26 -17.04 15.82
C GLU A 37 12.07 -15.53 15.83
N LEU A 38 10.82 -15.06 15.63
CA LEU A 38 10.51 -13.63 15.71
C LEU A 38 10.68 -13.07 17.13
N SER A 39 10.31 -13.84 18.17
CA SER A 39 10.54 -13.45 19.56
C SER A 39 12.02 -13.21 19.84
N GLU A 40 12.86 -14.13 19.41
CA GLU A 40 14.32 -14.05 19.57
C GLU A 40 14.89 -12.87 18.78
N ARG A 41 14.55 -12.77 17.49
CA ARG A 41 15.03 -11.72 16.58
C ARG A 41 14.65 -10.31 17.03
N LEU A 42 13.42 -10.13 17.54
CA LEU A 42 12.88 -8.83 17.95
C LEU A 42 13.09 -8.53 19.44
N GLY A 43 13.71 -9.44 20.19
CA GLY A 43 13.92 -9.28 21.62
C GLY A 43 12.61 -9.15 22.41
N ALA A 44 11.55 -9.85 21.98
CA ALA A 44 10.21 -9.72 22.53
C ALA A 44 9.74 -11.03 23.17
N SER A 45 9.02 -10.94 24.30
CA SER A 45 8.29 -12.10 24.81
C SER A 45 7.05 -12.41 23.97
N ARG A 46 6.48 -13.60 24.13
CA ARG A 46 5.36 -14.09 23.31
C ARG A 46 4.11 -13.21 23.39
N THR A 47 3.82 -12.63 24.57
CA THR A 47 2.60 -11.85 24.78
C THR A 47 2.55 -10.58 23.91
N PRO A 48 3.51 -9.64 24.02
CA PRO A 48 3.53 -8.44 23.19
C PRO A 48 3.70 -8.77 21.69
N LEU A 49 4.44 -9.85 21.35
CA LEU A 49 4.54 -10.28 19.95
C LEU A 49 3.19 -10.69 19.38
N ARG A 50 2.44 -11.53 20.11
CA ARG A 50 1.10 -11.97 19.68
C ARG A 50 0.09 -10.84 19.62
N GLU A 51 0.20 -9.85 20.49
CA GLU A 51 -0.63 -8.63 20.43
C GLU A 51 -0.37 -7.88 19.12
N ALA A 52 0.90 -7.66 18.77
CA ALA A 52 1.26 -7.02 17.52
C ALA A 52 0.83 -7.84 16.29
N LEU A 53 1.00 -9.18 16.31
CA LEU A 53 0.52 -10.07 15.24
C LEU A 53 -1.01 -10.04 15.09
N ASN A 54 -1.77 -10.00 16.20
CA ASN A 54 -3.22 -9.89 16.15
C ASN A 54 -3.69 -8.56 15.54
N ARG A 55 -2.98 -7.45 15.78
CA ARG A 55 -3.25 -6.18 15.10
C ARG A 55 -3.08 -6.31 13.58
N LEU A 56 -2.03 -6.99 13.13
CA LEU A 56 -1.84 -7.25 11.69
C LEU A 56 -2.89 -8.19 11.09
N VAL A 57 -3.43 -9.12 11.88
CA VAL A 57 -4.59 -9.93 11.48
C VAL A 57 -5.82 -9.06 11.31
N ALA A 58 -6.09 -8.14 12.24
CA ALA A 58 -7.21 -7.20 12.15
C ALA A 58 -7.09 -6.28 10.91
N GLU A 59 -5.87 -5.91 10.52
CA GLU A 59 -5.60 -5.14 9.29
C GLU A 59 -5.63 -6.00 8.01
N GLY A 60 -5.76 -7.31 8.14
CA GLY A 60 -5.78 -8.23 7.01
C GLY A 60 -4.43 -8.42 6.32
N LEU A 61 -3.31 -8.11 6.98
CA LEU A 61 -1.95 -8.39 6.51
C LEU A 61 -1.51 -9.81 6.86
N LEU A 62 -2.01 -10.35 7.98
CA LEU A 62 -1.82 -11.73 8.40
C LEU A 62 -3.18 -12.45 8.51
N VAL A 63 -3.11 -13.78 8.59
CA VAL A 63 -4.25 -14.65 8.85
C VAL A 63 -3.92 -15.54 10.05
N TYR A 64 -4.83 -15.60 11.03
CA TYR A 64 -4.73 -16.58 12.11
C TYR A 64 -5.50 -17.84 11.76
N ARG A 65 -4.83 -19.00 11.78
CA ARG A 65 -5.45 -20.30 11.57
C ARG A 65 -5.47 -21.06 12.91
N PRO A 66 -6.64 -21.42 13.43
CA PRO A 66 -6.74 -22.13 14.71
C PRO A 66 -5.83 -23.38 14.74
N ARG A 67 -5.11 -23.57 15.84
CA ARG A 67 -4.14 -24.66 16.06
C ARG A 67 -2.89 -24.63 15.17
N LYS A 68 -2.84 -23.79 14.13
CA LYS A 68 -1.70 -23.68 13.19
C LYS A 68 -0.89 -22.38 13.39
N GLY A 69 -1.48 -21.37 14.07
CA GLY A 69 -0.83 -20.09 14.33
C GLY A 69 -1.06 -19.02 13.24
N PHE A 70 -0.14 -18.09 13.15
CA PHE A 70 -0.19 -16.97 12.22
C PHE A 70 0.46 -17.31 10.89
N PHE A 71 -0.09 -16.75 9.81
CA PHE A 71 0.42 -16.87 8.46
C PHE A 71 0.38 -15.51 7.77
N CYS A 72 1.32 -15.25 6.88
CA CYS A 72 1.17 -14.16 5.94
C CYS A 72 -0.05 -14.38 5.06
N ARG A 73 -0.73 -13.28 4.71
CA ARG A 73 -1.89 -13.33 3.82
C ARG A 73 -1.50 -13.93 2.47
N PRO A 74 -2.27 -14.89 1.94
CA PRO A 74 -2.05 -15.43 0.61
C PRO A 74 -2.36 -14.37 -0.46
N LEU A 75 -1.64 -14.42 -1.58
CA LEU A 75 -1.93 -13.63 -2.78
C LEU A 75 -2.99 -14.37 -3.60
N GLN A 76 -4.25 -14.16 -3.28
CA GLN A 76 -5.38 -14.73 -4.03
C GLN A 76 -5.91 -13.70 -5.02
N PRO A 77 -5.98 -14.00 -6.33
CA PRO A 77 -6.45 -13.05 -7.34
C PRO A 77 -7.80 -12.41 -6.99
N ASP A 78 -8.79 -13.22 -6.58
CA ASP A 78 -10.12 -12.74 -6.25
C ASP A 78 -10.11 -11.71 -5.12
N LEU A 79 -9.35 -11.97 -4.03
CA LEU A 79 -9.21 -11.02 -2.93
C LEU A 79 -8.48 -9.72 -3.35
N ILE A 80 -7.58 -9.82 -4.31
CA ILE A 80 -6.91 -8.64 -4.86
C ILE A 80 -7.91 -7.85 -5.73
N PHE A 81 -8.74 -8.52 -6.53
CA PHE A 81 -9.81 -7.87 -7.28
C PHE A 81 -10.76 -7.08 -6.38
N ASP A 82 -11.27 -7.71 -5.31
CA ASP A 82 -12.14 -7.05 -4.33
C ASP A 82 -11.49 -5.79 -3.74
N LEU A 83 -10.17 -5.85 -3.46
CA LEU A 83 -9.42 -4.69 -2.97
C LEU A 83 -9.28 -3.57 -4.00
N TYR A 84 -9.15 -3.89 -5.29
CA TYR A 84 -9.10 -2.89 -6.35
C TYR A 84 -10.47 -2.27 -6.60
N GLU A 85 -11.57 -3.01 -6.52
CA GLU A 85 -12.93 -2.46 -6.57
C GLU A 85 -13.19 -1.50 -5.40
N ALA A 86 -12.84 -1.91 -4.17
CA ALA A 86 -12.92 -1.05 -3.00
C ALA A 86 -12.03 0.21 -3.15
N ARG A 87 -10.81 0.05 -3.67
CA ARG A 87 -9.89 1.15 -3.97
C ARG A 87 -10.52 2.15 -4.93
N LEU A 88 -11.09 1.65 -6.03
CA LEU A 88 -11.74 2.49 -7.02
C LEU A 88 -12.88 3.31 -6.42
N ALA A 89 -13.73 2.69 -5.59
CA ALA A 89 -14.83 3.39 -4.92
C ALA A 89 -14.32 4.50 -3.99
N VAL A 90 -13.29 4.23 -3.17
CA VAL A 90 -12.67 5.19 -2.27
C VAL A 90 -12.00 6.33 -3.06
N GLU A 91 -11.23 6.03 -4.08
CA GLU A 91 -10.46 7.03 -4.83
C GLU A 91 -11.37 7.92 -5.71
N LYS A 92 -12.46 7.40 -6.28
CA LYS A 92 -13.46 8.21 -7.00
C LYS A 92 -14.07 9.28 -6.09
N GLU A 93 -14.47 8.91 -4.88
CA GLU A 93 -15.01 9.87 -3.93
C GLU A 93 -13.92 10.84 -3.44
N THR A 94 -12.71 10.35 -3.24
CA THR A 94 -11.54 11.14 -2.86
C THR A 94 -11.29 12.29 -3.86
N VAL A 95 -11.17 11.98 -5.17
CA VAL A 95 -10.91 13.01 -6.17
C VAL A 95 -12.09 13.96 -6.38
N ARG A 96 -13.33 13.47 -6.25
CA ARG A 96 -14.54 14.31 -6.28
C ARG A 96 -14.50 15.37 -5.17
N LEU A 97 -14.18 14.94 -3.94
CA LEU A 97 -14.08 15.85 -2.81
C LEU A 97 -12.86 16.78 -2.90
N ALA A 98 -11.73 16.30 -3.42
CA ALA A 98 -10.55 17.13 -3.67
C ALA A 98 -10.87 18.25 -4.67
N CYS A 99 -11.59 17.99 -5.76
CA CYS A 99 -12.08 19.02 -6.69
C CYS A 99 -12.92 20.09 -5.99
N ALA A 100 -13.75 19.69 -5.03
CA ALA A 100 -14.65 20.61 -4.34
C ALA A 100 -13.97 21.44 -3.24
N ARG A 101 -12.97 20.87 -2.56
CA ARG A 101 -12.46 21.39 -1.27
C ARG A 101 -11.03 21.88 -1.29
N ALA A 102 -10.16 21.29 -2.12
CA ALA A 102 -8.74 21.58 -2.08
C ALA A 102 -8.44 23.05 -2.48
N SER A 103 -7.47 23.69 -1.82
CA SER A 103 -6.95 24.96 -2.30
C SER A 103 -6.02 24.76 -3.50
N ALA A 104 -5.93 25.74 -4.40
CA ALA A 104 -4.97 25.66 -5.51
C ALA A 104 -3.53 25.47 -5.03
N LYS A 105 -3.18 26.10 -3.91
CA LYS A 105 -1.84 25.98 -3.29
C LYS A 105 -1.54 24.53 -2.88
N ASP A 106 -2.49 23.85 -2.23
CA ASP A 106 -2.27 22.47 -1.77
C ASP A 106 -2.17 21.50 -2.96
N VAL A 107 -2.96 21.72 -4.03
CA VAL A 107 -2.89 20.93 -5.26
C VAL A 107 -1.54 21.14 -5.96
N GLU A 108 -1.02 22.38 -6.03
CA GLU A 108 0.30 22.67 -6.60
C GLU A 108 1.43 22.06 -5.75
N GLN A 109 1.29 21.98 -4.44
CA GLN A 109 2.25 21.28 -3.58
C GLN A 109 2.29 19.78 -3.90
N LEU A 110 1.12 19.14 -4.08
CA LEU A 110 1.05 17.75 -4.50
C LEU A 110 1.66 17.57 -5.91
N ARG A 111 1.38 18.48 -6.84
CA ARG A 111 1.99 18.49 -8.18
C ARG A 111 3.51 18.56 -8.13
N ALA A 112 4.05 19.47 -7.31
CA ALA A 112 5.49 19.63 -7.13
C ALA A 112 6.17 18.38 -6.57
N SER A 113 5.50 17.60 -5.72
CA SER A 113 6.04 16.34 -5.18
C SER A 113 6.31 15.30 -6.26
N LEU A 114 5.56 15.30 -7.36
CA LEU A 114 5.77 14.39 -8.49
C LEU A 114 7.10 14.63 -9.22
N GLU A 115 7.65 15.85 -9.14
CA GLU A 115 8.94 16.16 -9.77
C GLU A 115 10.10 15.31 -9.24
N GLY A 116 9.99 14.80 -8.00
CA GLY A 116 10.97 13.87 -7.41
C GLY A 116 11.09 12.54 -8.16
N VAL A 117 10.02 12.10 -8.81
CA VAL A 117 9.95 10.82 -9.53
C VAL A 117 9.84 10.95 -11.04
N ARG A 118 10.06 12.15 -11.57
CA ARG A 118 10.04 12.41 -13.01
C ARG A 118 10.98 11.42 -13.72
N PRO A 119 10.52 10.67 -14.74
CA PRO A 119 11.35 9.78 -15.54
C PRO A 119 12.56 10.52 -16.13
N GLY A 120 13.74 9.93 -15.99
CA GLY A 120 15.00 10.50 -16.50
C GLY A 120 15.71 11.48 -15.53
N LYS A 121 15.08 11.92 -14.43
CA LYS A 121 15.70 12.85 -13.48
C LYS A 121 16.64 12.13 -12.48
N ALA A 122 16.23 10.95 -12.01
CA ALA A 122 17.02 10.11 -11.12
C ALA A 122 16.70 8.63 -11.36
N ARG A 123 17.65 7.76 -10.98
CA ARG A 123 17.41 6.32 -10.94
C ARG A 123 16.80 6.00 -9.57
N HIS A 124 15.59 5.46 -9.57
CA HIS A 124 14.90 5.01 -8.35
C HIS A 124 14.76 3.50 -8.37
N GLU A 125 14.89 2.89 -7.22
CA GLU A 125 14.51 1.50 -7.03
C GLU A 125 12.98 1.34 -7.12
N VAL A 126 12.52 0.14 -7.43
CA VAL A 126 11.06 -0.13 -7.54
C VAL A 126 10.35 0.16 -6.23
N LYS A 127 11.00 -0.09 -5.09
CA LYS A 127 10.47 0.23 -3.77
C LYS A 127 10.14 1.72 -3.65
N ASP A 128 11.07 2.59 -4.04
CA ASP A 128 10.88 4.04 -3.98
C ASP A 128 9.70 4.49 -4.85
N LEU A 129 9.57 3.88 -6.04
CA LEU A 129 8.46 4.19 -6.95
C LEU A 129 7.10 3.79 -6.35
N VAL A 130 7.03 2.68 -5.63
CA VAL A 130 5.80 2.28 -4.93
C VAL A 130 5.51 3.23 -3.78
N ASP A 131 6.52 3.63 -3.01
CA ASP A 131 6.37 4.59 -1.90
C ASP A 131 5.87 5.95 -2.40
N PHE A 132 6.40 6.45 -3.52
CA PHE A 132 5.95 7.68 -4.16
C PHE A 132 4.50 7.59 -4.66
N ASP A 133 4.14 6.49 -5.29
CA ASP A 133 2.80 6.27 -5.79
C ASP A 133 1.78 6.18 -4.63
N GLU A 134 2.10 5.46 -3.55
CA GLU A 134 1.27 5.42 -2.35
C GLU A 134 1.12 6.80 -1.71
N THR A 135 2.21 7.56 -1.61
CA THR A 135 2.22 8.94 -1.10
C THR A 135 1.35 9.86 -1.95
N PHE A 136 1.39 9.72 -3.28
CA PHE A 136 0.55 10.49 -4.19
C PHE A 136 -0.94 10.27 -3.92
N HIS A 137 -1.38 9.01 -3.86
CA HIS A 137 -2.79 8.68 -3.62
C HIS A 137 -3.26 9.11 -2.21
N LEU A 138 -2.40 9.01 -1.19
CA LEU A 138 -2.70 9.55 0.14
C LEU A 138 -2.75 11.08 0.13
N GLY A 139 -1.93 11.74 -0.69
CA GLY A 139 -1.99 13.18 -0.94
C GLY A 139 -3.34 13.60 -1.53
N LEU A 140 -3.89 12.85 -2.49
CA LEU A 140 -5.25 13.07 -2.99
C LEU A 140 -6.30 12.93 -1.88
N ALA A 141 -6.13 11.94 -0.98
CA ALA A 141 -7.03 11.76 0.16
C ALA A 141 -6.94 12.95 1.15
N GLN A 142 -5.76 13.50 1.39
CA GLN A 142 -5.58 14.71 2.20
C GLN A 142 -6.29 15.91 1.55
N LEU A 143 -6.14 16.10 0.24
CA LEU A 143 -6.83 17.16 -0.52
C LEU A 143 -8.37 17.04 -0.42
N SER A 144 -8.91 15.83 -0.25
CA SER A 144 -10.34 15.60 -0.05
C SER A 144 -10.88 16.18 1.27
N GLY A 145 -10.01 16.40 2.25
CA GLY A 145 -10.36 16.80 3.61
C GLY A 145 -11.14 15.72 4.38
N ASN A 146 -11.16 14.47 3.90
CA ASN A 146 -11.84 13.36 4.55
C ASN A 146 -10.81 12.34 5.05
N MET A 147 -10.51 12.37 6.34
CA MET A 147 -9.50 11.51 6.96
C MET A 147 -9.86 10.02 6.90
N GLU A 148 -11.16 9.66 6.89
CA GLU A 148 -11.57 8.26 6.83
C GLU A 148 -11.29 7.63 5.46
N LEU A 149 -11.47 8.39 4.37
CA LEU A 149 -11.06 7.92 3.04
C LEU A 149 -9.55 7.66 2.99
N GLY A 150 -8.75 8.52 3.64
CA GLY A 150 -7.30 8.31 3.77
C GLY A 150 -6.95 7.02 4.51
N ARG A 151 -7.60 6.75 5.65
CA ARG A 151 -7.39 5.52 6.43
C ARG A 151 -7.80 4.26 5.66
N MET A 152 -8.95 4.31 4.96
CA MET A 152 -9.40 3.21 4.11
C MET A 152 -8.38 2.94 3.00
N LEU A 153 -7.91 3.99 2.33
CA LEU A 153 -6.95 3.89 1.25
C LEU A 153 -5.60 3.34 1.73
N GLU A 154 -5.08 3.83 2.86
CA GLU A 154 -3.85 3.32 3.48
C GLU A 154 -3.95 1.82 3.79
N SER A 155 -5.08 1.38 4.35
CA SER A 155 -5.33 -0.03 4.63
C SER A 155 -5.38 -0.88 3.36
N ILE A 156 -6.00 -0.38 2.29
CA ILE A 156 -6.06 -1.08 1.00
C ILE A 156 -4.65 -1.13 0.37
N GLN A 157 -3.93 -0.02 0.31
CA GLN A 157 -2.59 0.07 -0.25
C GLN A 157 -1.62 -0.92 0.41
N ALA A 158 -1.62 -1.01 1.74
CA ALA A 158 -0.78 -1.97 2.45
C ALA A 158 -1.02 -3.43 2.03
N ARG A 159 -2.28 -3.76 1.68
CA ARG A 159 -2.68 -5.13 1.29
C ARG A 159 -2.41 -5.45 -0.18
N ILE A 160 -2.35 -4.45 -1.07
CA ILE A 160 -2.07 -4.64 -2.50
C ILE A 160 -0.62 -4.28 -2.87
N ARG A 161 0.19 -3.83 -1.92
CA ARG A 161 1.54 -3.30 -2.15
C ARG A 161 2.40 -4.25 -2.98
N PHE A 162 2.30 -5.56 -2.76
CA PHE A 162 3.03 -6.56 -3.53
C PHE A 162 2.69 -6.54 -5.02
N VAL A 163 1.41 -6.54 -5.33
CA VAL A 163 0.94 -6.48 -6.72
C VAL A 163 1.47 -5.21 -7.39
N ARG A 164 1.46 -4.10 -6.66
CA ARG A 164 1.97 -2.81 -7.16
C ARG A 164 3.48 -2.82 -7.38
N TRP A 165 4.23 -3.49 -6.50
CA TRP A 165 5.68 -3.61 -6.67
C TRP A 165 6.04 -4.31 -7.99
N ILE A 166 5.35 -5.40 -8.34
CA ILE A 166 5.58 -6.10 -9.61
C ILE A 166 5.18 -5.24 -10.82
N ASP A 167 4.04 -4.56 -10.74
CA ASP A 167 3.51 -3.75 -11.83
C ASP A 167 4.32 -2.45 -12.06
N MET A 168 4.82 -1.83 -11.01
CA MET A 168 5.52 -0.54 -11.08
C MET A 168 6.83 -0.61 -11.86
N GLU A 169 7.53 -1.74 -11.82
CA GLU A 169 8.76 -1.95 -12.58
C GLU A 169 8.56 -1.72 -14.07
N ASN A 170 7.39 -2.09 -14.59
CA ASN A 170 7.07 -2.07 -16.02
C ASN A 170 6.37 -0.78 -16.49
N ARG A 171 5.85 0.07 -15.57
CA ARG A 171 4.91 1.13 -15.92
C ARG A 171 5.26 2.55 -15.45
N ARG A 172 6.46 2.77 -14.98
CA ARG A 172 6.91 4.04 -14.39
C ARG A 172 6.53 5.29 -15.19
N GLN A 173 6.79 5.31 -16.52
CA GLN A 173 6.53 6.49 -17.35
C GLN A 173 5.03 6.78 -17.51
N VAL A 174 4.25 5.72 -17.71
CA VAL A 174 2.79 5.83 -17.88
C VAL A 174 2.15 6.35 -16.60
N THR A 175 2.53 5.78 -15.45
CA THR A 175 2.02 6.19 -14.12
C THR A 175 2.28 7.66 -13.83
N PHE A 176 3.48 8.16 -14.11
CA PHE A 176 3.81 9.58 -13.92
C PHE A 176 2.91 10.51 -14.72
N GLY A 177 2.68 10.21 -16.00
CA GLY A 177 1.78 11.00 -16.87
C GLY A 177 0.33 10.98 -16.40
N GLU A 178 -0.14 9.81 -15.94
CA GLU A 178 -1.50 9.64 -15.39
C GLU A 178 -1.68 10.49 -14.11
N HIS A 179 -0.70 10.50 -13.20
CA HIS A 179 -0.75 11.31 -11.98
C HIS A 179 -0.79 12.81 -12.27
N LEU A 180 0.03 13.31 -13.21
CA LEU A 180 -0.02 14.70 -13.63
C LEU A 180 -1.39 15.09 -14.17
N ALA A 181 -1.97 14.26 -15.05
CA ALA A 181 -3.29 14.51 -15.63
C ALA A 181 -4.39 14.56 -14.55
N ILE A 182 -4.31 13.72 -13.51
CA ILE A 182 -5.24 13.74 -12.36
C ILE A 182 -5.13 15.06 -11.61
N VAL A 183 -3.92 15.51 -11.29
CA VAL A 183 -3.69 16.78 -10.57
C VAL A 183 -4.18 17.97 -11.39
N ASP A 184 -3.87 18.01 -12.69
CA ASP A 184 -4.30 19.08 -13.58
C ASP A 184 -5.84 19.16 -13.67
N ALA A 185 -6.54 18.01 -13.71
CA ALA A 185 -8.00 17.97 -13.70
C ALA A 185 -8.61 18.45 -12.35
N ILE A 186 -7.91 18.25 -11.23
CA ILE A 186 -8.31 18.81 -9.93
C ILE A 186 -8.14 20.35 -9.93
N LEU A 187 -7.03 20.88 -10.46
CA LEU A 187 -6.83 22.32 -10.63
C LEU A 187 -7.91 22.97 -11.51
N GLU A 188 -8.30 22.29 -12.57
CA GLU A 188 -9.41 22.68 -13.45
C GLU A 188 -10.80 22.59 -12.78
N ARG A 189 -10.89 22.02 -11.58
CA ARG A 189 -12.17 21.71 -10.90
C ARG A 189 -13.09 20.83 -11.73
N ASN A 190 -12.56 20.02 -12.63
CA ASN A 190 -13.32 19.19 -13.54
C ASN A 190 -13.57 17.81 -12.96
N VAL A 191 -14.66 17.67 -12.19
CA VAL A 191 -15.05 16.43 -11.52
C VAL A 191 -15.24 15.27 -12.51
N GLY A 192 -15.84 15.51 -13.66
CA GLY A 192 -16.06 14.49 -14.68
C GLY A 192 -14.74 13.94 -15.23
N LYS A 193 -13.82 14.84 -15.59
CA LYS A 193 -12.49 14.50 -16.11
C LYS A 193 -11.67 13.74 -15.08
N VAL A 194 -11.58 14.23 -13.83
CA VAL A 194 -10.77 13.58 -12.81
C VAL A 194 -11.32 12.21 -12.42
N THR A 195 -12.66 12.05 -12.38
CA THR A 195 -13.28 10.76 -12.10
C THR A 195 -12.99 9.74 -13.21
N ALA A 196 -13.03 10.14 -14.46
CA ALA A 196 -12.68 9.28 -15.60
C ALA A 196 -11.18 8.88 -15.56
N LEU A 197 -10.30 9.83 -15.26
CA LEU A 197 -8.86 9.58 -15.15
C LEU A 197 -8.52 8.62 -14.03
N ILE A 198 -9.05 8.81 -12.81
CA ILE A 198 -8.78 7.91 -11.69
C ILE A 198 -9.38 6.52 -11.93
N THR A 199 -10.55 6.44 -12.55
CA THR A 199 -11.17 5.17 -12.95
C THR A 199 -10.24 4.40 -13.89
N SER A 200 -9.84 5.02 -15.00
CA SER A 200 -8.93 4.39 -15.97
C SER A 200 -7.58 4.00 -15.37
N HIS A 201 -7.06 4.81 -14.43
CA HIS A 201 -5.81 4.54 -13.73
C HIS A 201 -5.91 3.30 -12.83
N VAL A 202 -6.98 3.17 -12.05
CA VAL A 202 -7.19 2.05 -11.12
C VAL A 202 -7.63 0.78 -11.85
N GLU A 203 -8.63 0.85 -12.75
CA GLU A 203 -9.16 -0.32 -13.48
C GLU A 203 -8.10 -1.00 -14.34
N ARG A 204 -7.25 -0.23 -15.02
CA ARG A 204 -6.18 -0.78 -15.85
C ARG A 204 -5.22 -1.66 -15.06
N ARG A 205 -5.06 -1.40 -13.75
CA ARG A 205 -4.26 -2.25 -12.85
C ARG A 205 -5.00 -3.50 -12.42
N ALA A 206 -6.30 -3.44 -12.24
CA ALA A 206 -7.12 -4.60 -11.91
C ALA A 206 -7.07 -5.68 -13.01
N GLU A 207 -7.13 -5.29 -14.28
CA GLU A 207 -7.07 -6.21 -15.43
C GLU A 207 -5.80 -7.06 -15.50
N GLN A 208 -4.71 -6.59 -14.91
CA GLN A 208 -3.41 -7.28 -14.91
C GLN A 208 -3.19 -8.15 -13.69
N ILE A 209 -4.08 -8.12 -12.69
CA ILE A 209 -3.88 -8.75 -11.39
C ILE A 209 -3.55 -10.25 -11.50
N ALA A 210 -4.30 -11.00 -12.28
CA ALA A 210 -4.08 -12.44 -12.40
C ALA A 210 -2.67 -12.78 -12.96
N THR A 211 -2.18 -11.98 -13.89
CA THR A 211 -0.83 -12.12 -14.46
C THR A 211 0.22 -11.71 -13.42
N VAL A 212 0.04 -10.56 -12.79
CA VAL A 212 0.98 -10.02 -11.79
C VAL A 212 1.06 -10.94 -10.57
N VAL A 213 -0.04 -11.52 -10.12
CA VAL A 213 -0.04 -12.50 -9.00
C VAL A 213 0.76 -13.75 -9.38
N ARG A 214 0.58 -14.29 -10.60
CA ARG A 214 1.37 -15.45 -11.08
C ARG A 214 2.86 -15.14 -11.15
N GLU A 215 3.22 -13.98 -11.70
CA GLU A 215 4.62 -13.52 -11.75
C GLU A 215 5.19 -13.34 -10.34
N GLY A 216 4.40 -12.82 -9.42
CA GLY A 216 4.78 -12.63 -8.03
C GLY A 216 5.12 -13.94 -7.32
N TYR A 217 4.28 -14.96 -7.45
CA TYR A 217 4.57 -16.27 -6.92
C TYR A 217 5.85 -16.85 -7.52
N SER A 218 6.04 -16.72 -8.83
CA SER A 218 7.27 -17.18 -9.48
C SER A 218 8.52 -16.49 -8.90
N ARG A 219 8.51 -15.18 -8.73
CA ARG A 219 9.65 -14.40 -8.19
C ARG A 219 9.94 -14.72 -6.71
N ILE A 220 8.92 -15.04 -5.91
CA ILE A 220 9.08 -15.31 -4.47
C ILE A 220 9.60 -16.72 -4.21
N TYR A 221 9.12 -17.70 -4.97
CA TYR A 221 9.31 -19.13 -4.66
C TYR A 221 10.29 -19.84 -5.61
N ILE A 222 10.58 -19.27 -6.77
CA ILE A 222 11.61 -19.79 -7.66
C ILE A 222 12.89 -18.98 -7.39
N PRO A 223 13.96 -19.58 -6.83
CA PRO A 223 15.24 -18.91 -6.69
C PRO A 223 15.69 -18.43 -8.06
N GLN A 224 16.04 -17.14 -8.17
CA GLN A 224 16.73 -16.67 -9.36
C GLN A 224 18.02 -17.48 -9.43
N LEU A 225 18.14 -18.31 -10.46
CA LEU A 225 19.42 -18.92 -10.83
C LEU A 225 20.34 -17.73 -11.16
N THR A 226 21.18 -17.39 -10.20
CA THR A 226 22.27 -16.41 -10.43
C THR A 226 23.14 -17.00 -11.52
N ALA A 227 23.10 -16.36 -12.70
CA ALA A 227 24.02 -16.60 -13.80
C ALA A 227 25.39 -16.02 -13.46
#